data_d5154b96f2eb49bf6d441da6170f602a
#
_entry.id   d5154b96f2eb49bf6d441da6170f602a
#
_cell.length_a   1.000
_cell.length_b   1.000
_cell.length_c   1.000
_cell.angle_alpha   90.00
_cell.angle_beta   90.00
_cell.angle_gamma   90.00
#
_symmetry.space_group_name_H-M   'P 1'
#
loop_
_entity.id
_entity.type
_entity.pdbx_description
1 polymer ?
#
loop_
_entity_poly.entity_id
_entity_poly.type
_entity_poly.pdbx_seq_one_letter_code
_entity_poly.pdbx_strand_id
1 'polypeptide(L)'
;MEMLAVPAFVLDKERRVIIWNRACERLTGVAAEEVLGTRDHWRSFYREARPTLADLVAQDRGDELDSLYPQAARSSHVAGQLVAESWCDMPRGGQRRYLATDAIPILDEHGKLEAVVQTLRDITDEKAAQVALEQLATLDGLTGLANRRCFDTTLGAEWSRALRQQQPLSLLMVDVDNFKAYNDANGHLGGDECLKRIATAVASEMRANDLVARYGGEEFAVILPNQSLKGAAIVAERIRRRVERLAVPNGRGADEHVTVSIGAATAIASSDTTACQLVATADAALYRAKHMGRNRISLPASEPEHIPGARPDSPVAMNLS
;
A
#
# COMPACT_ATOMS: atom_id res chain seq x y z
N MET A 1 13.07 41.49 1.32
CA MET A 1 12.90 40.13 0.84
C MET A 1 14.21 39.38 0.50
N GLU A 2 15.26 40.08 0.05
CA GLU A 2 16.54 39.44 -0.29
C GLU A 2 17.20 38.64 0.86
N MET A 3 17.01 39.06 2.09
CA MET A 3 17.62 38.44 3.29
C MET A 3 16.75 37.39 3.98
N LEU A 4 15.58 37.05 3.45
CA LEU A 4 14.77 35.98 4.02
C LEU A 4 15.47 34.63 3.84
N ALA A 5 15.50 33.83 4.93
CA ALA A 5 16.06 32.48 4.90
C ALA A 5 15.22 31.50 4.06
N VAL A 6 13.93 31.80 3.86
CA VAL A 6 12.99 30.99 3.09
C VAL A 6 13.12 31.32 1.61
N PRO A 7 13.30 30.35 0.72
CA PRO A 7 13.26 30.53 -0.72
C PRO A 7 11.93 31.15 -1.14
N ALA A 8 12.01 32.31 -1.81
CA ALA A 8 10.84 33.04 -2.26
C ALA A 8 11.14 33.81 -3.55
N PHE A 9 10.15 33.86 -4.43
CA PHE A 9 10.18 34.70 -5.62
C PHE A 9 8.83 35.39 -5.81
N VAL A 10 8.82 36.44 -6.59
CA VAL A 10 7.64 37.24 -6.90
C VAL A 10 7.50 37.40 -8.40
N LEU A 11 6.28 37.15 -8.90
CA LEU A 11 5.89 37.44 -10.28
C LEU A 11 5.02 38.69 -10.32
N ASP A 12 5.22 39.51 -11.36
CA ASP A 12 4.26 40.57 -11.70
C ASP A 12 2.99 39.98 -12.37
N LYS A 13 2.04 40.85 -12.67
CA LYS A 13 0.79 40.47 -13.36
C LYS A 13 1.01 39.90 -14.77
N GLU A 14 2.12 40.19 -15.41
CA GLU A 14 2.56 39.60 -16.68
C GLU A 14 3.36 38.32 -16.50
N ARG A 15 3.48 37.81 -15.27
CA ARG A 15 4.26 36.62 -14.87
C ARG A 15 5.76 36.73 -15.06
N ARG A 16 6.32 37.94 -15.06
CA ARG A 16 7.75 38.14 -15.05
C ARG A 16 8.27 38.11 -13.62
N VAL A 17 9.42 37.51 -13.43
CA VAL A 17 10.07 37.49 -12.12
C VAL A 17 10.56 38.92 -11.78
N ILE A 18 10.06 39.49 -10.70
CA ILE A 18 10.47 40.79 -10.19
C ILE A 18 11.32 40.67 -8.93
N ILE A 19 11.22 39.57 -8.21
CA ILE A 19 12.08 39.23 -7.07
C ILE A 19 12.48 37.78 -7.17
N TRP A 20 13.77 37.49 -6.95
CA TRP A 20 14.33 36.15 -6.79
C TRP A 20 15.36 36.21 -5.67
N ASN A 21 15.05 35.70 -4.48
CA ASN A 21 15.90 35.88 -3.33
C ASN A 21 17.08 34.91 -3.30
N ARG A 22 18.10 35.21 -2.48
CA ARG A 22 19.32 34.38 -2.34
C ARG A 22 19.00 32.94 -1.88
N ALA A 23 17.90 32.72 -1.15
CA ALA A 23 17.51 31.37 -0.76
C ALA A 23 17.01 30.59 -1.98
N CYS A 24 16.31 31.22 -2.94
CA CYS A 24 15.96 30.58 -4.22
C CYS A 24 17.22 30.22 -5.04
N GLU A 25 18.20 31.10 -5.09
CA GLU A 25 19.48 30.81 -5.78
C GLU A 25 20.15 29.58 -5.19
N ARG A 26 20.20 29.47 -3.85
CA ARG A 26 20.79 28.32 -3.16
C ARG A 26 20.00 27.03 -3.38
N LEU A 27 18.67 27.13 -3.38
CA LEU A 27 17.79 25.97 -3.56
C LEU A 27 17.87 25.42 -4.99
N THR A 28 17.84 26.32 -5.99
CA THR A 28 17.69 25.96 -7.40
C THR A 28 19.01 25.87 -8.16
N GLY A 29 20.07 26.54 -7.66
CA GLY A 29 21.32 26.72 -8.38
C GLY A 29 21.23 27.76 -9.52
N VAL A 30 20.15 28.56 -9.57
CA VAL A 30 19.89 29.55 -10.62
C VAL A 30 20.06 30.96 -10.02
N ALA A 31 20.93 31.76 -10.60
CA ALA A 31 21.18 33.14 -10.15
C ALA A 31 19.99 34.06 -10.49
N ALA A 32 19.73 35.05 -9.64
CA ALA A 32 18.66 36.01 -9.86
C ALA A 32 18.74 36.70 -11.21
N GLU A 33 19.96 37.06 -11.64
CA GLU A 33 20.25 37.73 -12.92
C GLU A 33 19.74 36.93 -14.15
N GLU A 34 19.63 35.60 -14.03
CA GLU A 34 19.20 34.74 -15.13
C GLU A 34 17.67 34.70 -15.30
N VAL A 35 16.92 34.97 -14.24
CA VAL A 35 15.46 34.85 -14.23
C VAL A 35 14.73 36.18 -14.09
N LEU A 36 15.37 37.22 -13.52
CA LEU A 36 14.74 38.52 -13.36
C LEU A 36 14.29 39.12 -14.70
N GLY A 37 13.04 39.63 -14.74
CA GLY A 37 12.38 40.16 -15.92
C GLY A 37 11.90 39.12 -16.94
N THR A 38 12.21 37.85 -16.74
CA THR A 38 11.82 36.74 -17.62
C THR A 38 10.55 36.03 -17.13
N ARG A 39 10.04 35.09 -17.95
CA ARG A 39 8.98 34.12 -17.58
C ARG A 39 9.53 32.69 -17.47
N ASP A 40 10.85 32.54 -17.42
CA ASP A 40 11.55 31.25 -17.51
C ASP A 40 11.83 30.63 -16.12
N HIS A 41 11.29 31.19 -15.04
CA HIS A 41 11.47 30.71 -13.66
C HIS A 41 11.10 29.23 -13.48
N TRP A 42 10.16 28.70 -14.27
CA TRP A 42 9.78 27.29 -14.24
C TRP A 42 10.95 26.34 -14.54
N ARG A 43 11.94 26.77 -15.35
CA ARG A 43 13.15 25.99 -15.68
C ARG A 43 14.03 25.70 -14.48
N SER A 44 13.84 26.45 -13.40
CA SER A 44 14.55 26.23 -12.13
C SER A 44 14.03 24.99 -11.40
N PHE A 45 12.79 24.56 -11.70
CA PHE A 45 12.10 23.48 -10.99
C PHE A 45 11.81 22.26 -11.88
N TYR A 46 11.63 22.45 -13.19
CA TYR A 46 11.14 21.40 -14.10
C TYR A 46 12.02 21.33 -15.35
N ARG A 47 12.09 20.14 -15.94
CA ARG A 47 12.79 19.91 -17.23
C ARG A 47 11.94 20.29 -18.43
N GLU A 48 10.64 20.20 -18.32
CA GLU A 48 9.67 20.54 -19.36
C GLU A 48 8.84 21.75 -18.95
N ALA A 49 8.32 22.49 -19.92
CA ALA A 49 7.51 23.67 -19.66
C ALA A 49 6.25 23.31 -18.88
N ARG A 50 6.18 23.80 -17.66
CA ARG A 50 5.06 23.56 -16.74
C ARG A 50 4.84 24.83 -15.93
N PRO A 51 3.56 25.29 -15.78
CA PRO A 51 3.28 26.43 -14.92
C PRO A 51 3.63 26.10 -13.46
N THR A 52 4.24 27.07 -12.77
CA THR A 52 4.40 27.04 -11.32
C THR A 52 3.08 27.39 -10.63
N LEU A 53 3.03 27.20 -9.31
CA LEU A 53 1.83 27.55 -8.55
C LEU A 53 1.51 29.05 -8.65
N ALA A 54 2.56 29.90 -8.67
CA ALA A 54 2.41 31.34 -8.89
C ALA A 54 1.84 31.70 -10.27
N ASP A 55 2.16 30.93 -11.32
CA ASP A 55 1.55 31.11 -12.64
C ASP A 55 0.07 30.82 -12.64
N LEU A 56 -0.38 29.77 -11.91
CA LEU A 56 -1.80 29.42 -11.79
C LEU A 56 -2.58 30.52 -11.07
N VAL A 57 -2.01 31.08 -10.00
CA VAL A 57 -2.60 32.22 -9.29
C VAL A 57 -2.65 33.45 -10.19
N ALA A 58 -1.56 33.78 -10.89
CA ALA A 58 -1.48 34.95 -11.75
C ALA A 58 -2.45 34.91 -12.95
N GLN A 59 -2.82 33.71 -13.39
CA GLN A 59 -3.73 33.49 -14.53
C GLN A 59 -5.17 33.17 -14.12
N ASP A 60 -5.46 33.09 -12.82
CA ASP A 60 -6.76 32.61 -12.26
C ASP A 60 -7.15 31.23 -12.79
N ARG A 61 -6.15 30.34 -12.97
CA ARG A 61 -6.30 28.97 -13.48
C ARG A 61 -6.32 27.94 -12.35
N GLY A 62 -6.97 28.26 -11.27
CA GLY A 62 -7.10 27.37 -10.12
C GLY A 62 -7.90 26.08 -10.37
N ASP A 63 -8.60 25.99 -11.50
CA ASP A 63 -9.29 24.78 -12.00
C ASP A 63 -8.31 23.70 -12.51
N GLU A 64 -7.12 24.07 -12.93
CA GLU A 64 -6.08 23.13 -13.36
C GLU A 64 -5.22 22.59 -12.20
N LEU A 65 -5.47 23.06 -10.98
CA LEU A 65 -4.68 22.73 -9.81
C LEU A 65 -4.58 21.21 -9.59
N ASP A 66 -5.71 20.50 -9.57
CA ASP A 66 -5.78 19.07 -9.29
C ASP A 66 -5.07 18.21 -10.36
N SER A 67 -5.07 18.68 -11.63
CA SER A 67 -4.43 17.98 -12.73
C SER A 67 -2.91 18.11 -12.72
N LEU A 68 -2.41 19.30 -12.32
CA LEU A 68 -0.97 19.62 -12.29
C LEU A 68 -0.32 19.29 -10.94
N TYR A 69 -1.08 19.41 -9.86
CA TYR A 69 -0.63 19.25 -8.49
C TYR A 69 -1.60 18.37 -7.70
N PRO A 70 -1.50 17.02 -7.77
CA PRO A 70 -2.44 16.10 -7.13
C PRO A 70 -2.53 16.22 -5.61
N GLN A 71 -1.53 16.82 -4.96
CA GLN A 71 -1.49 17.09 -3.52
C GLN A 71 -1.57 18.60 -3.25
N ALA A 72 -2.49 19.28 -3.92
CA ALA A 72 -2.68 20.70 -3.75
C ALA A 72 -4.02 21.00 -3.05
N ALA A 73 -4.08 22.16 -2.44
CA ALA A 73 -5.30 22.68 -1.82
C ALA A 73 -5.42 24.19 -2.01
N ARG A 74 -6.65 24.71 -1.94
CA ARG A 74 -6.92 26.12 -1.77
C ARG A 74 -6.88 26.43 -0.28
N SER A 75 -6.18 27.47 0.13
CA SER A 75 -6.15 27.88 1.52
C SER A 75 -7.54 28.37 1.96
N SER A 76 -7.95 27.99 3.16
CA SER A 76 -9.16 28.52 3.80
C SER A 76 -8.92 29.87 4.50
N HIS A 77 -7.66 30.29 4.65
CA HIS A 77 -7.30 31.45 5.45
C HIS A 77 -7.01 32.70 4.61
N VAL A 78 -6.55 32.54 3.37
CA VAL A 78 -6.22 33.65 2.47
C VAL A 78 -6.92 33.44 1.13
N ALA A 79 -7.75 34.40 0.73
CA ALA A 79 -8.46 34.33 -0.55
C ALA A 79 -7.46 34.28 -1.72
N GLY A 80 -7.66 33.32 -2.62
CA GLY A 80 -6.79 33.14 -3.80
C GLY A 80 -5.45 32.48 -3.54
N GLN A 81 -5.09 32.14 -2.29
CA GLN A 81 -3.89 31.38 -1.98
C GLN A 81 -4.01 29.92 -2.45
N LEU A 82 -3.01 29.44 -3.14
CA LEU A 82 -2.83 28.04 -3.48
C LEU A 82 -1.64 27.45 -2.72
N VAL A 83 -1.80 26.24 -2.24
CA VAL A 83 -0.74 25.44 -1.58
C VAL A 83 -0.59 24.11 -2.28
N ALA A 84 0.64 23.63 -2.44
CA ALA A 84 0.90 22.33 -3.04
C ALA A 84 2.18 21.70 -2.53
N GLU A 85 2.20 20.37 -2.49
CA GLU A 85 3.43 19.61 -2.31
C GLU A 85 3.70 18.81 -3.57
N SER A 86 4.90 18.88 -4.10
CA SER A 86 5.26 18.17 -5.32
C SER A 86 6.76 17.92 -5.46
N TRP A 87 7.07 16.88 -6.24
CA TRP A 87 8.43 16.65 -6.69
C TRP A 87 8.86 17.65 -7.76
N CYS A 88 10.01 18.26 -7.57
CA CYS A 88 10.67 19.16 -8.51
C CYS A 88 12.00 18.56 -8.95
N ASP A 89 12.29 18.60 -10.26
CA ASP A 89 13.48 17.96 -10.85
C ASP A 89 14.78 18.70 -10.55
N MET A 90 14.72 20.00 -10.24
CA MET A 90 15.85 20.86 -9.92
C MET A 90 16.99 20.72 -10.95
N PRO A 91 16.78 21.09 -12.24
CA PRO A 91 17.69 20.71 -13.33
C PRO A 91 19.14 21.13 -13.15
N ARG A 92 19.42 22.23 -12.44
CA ARG A 92 20.79 22.68 -12.11
C ARG A 92 21.30 22.15 -10.77
N GLY A 93 20.38 21.87 -9.82
CA GLY A 93 20.74 21.33 -8.50
C GLY A 93 21.10 19.83 -8.52
N GLY A 94 20.88 19.15 -9.64
CA GLY A 94 21.26 17.75 -9.86
C GLY A 94 20.51 16.71 -9.03
N GLN A 95 19.67 17.10 -8.08
CA GLN A 95 18.89 16.21 -7.23
C GLN A 95 17.43 16.63 -7.25
N ARG A 96 16.55 15.64 -7.40
CA ARG A 96 15.11 15.84 -7.28
C ARG A 96 14.76 16.16 -5.82
N ARG A 97 13.90 17.16 -5.60
CA ARG A 97 13.47 17.59 -4.26
C ARG A 97 11.96 17.58 -4.13
N TYR A 98 11.48 17.28 -2.95
CA TYR A 98 10.05 17.36 -2.62
C TYR A 98 9.81 18.71 -1.94
N LEU A 99 9.07 19.60 -2.62
CA LEU A 99 8.88 20.97 -2.16
C LEU A 99 7.43 21.18 -1.70
N ALA A 100 7.28 21.79 -0.52
CA ALA A 100 6.04 22.44 -0.13
C ALA A 100 6.10 23.89 -0.64
N THR A 101 5.04 24.29 -1.35
CA THR A 101 4.96 25.58 -2.04
C THR A 101 3.67 26.30 -1.66
N ASP A 102 3.78 27.61 -1.44
CA ASP A 102 2.67 28.51 -1.19
C ASP A 102 2.72 29.65 -2.21
N ALA A 103 1.62 29.90 -2.92
CA ALA A 103 1.48 31.04 -3.83
C ALA A 103 0.33 31.93 -3.37
N ILE A 104 0.63 33.18 -3.11
CA ILE A 104 -0.29 34.16 -2.52
C ILE A 104 -0.38 35.36 -3.47
N PRO A 105 -1.61 35.76 -3.90
CA PRO A 105 -1.83 36.97 -4.66
C PRO A 105 -1.62 38.21 -3.79
N ILE A 106 -0.97 39.22 -4.35
CA ILE A 106 -0.96 40.59 -3.84
C ILE A 106 -1.92 41.40 -4.68
N LEU A 107 -2.92 41.99 -4.03
CA LEU A 107 -3.95 42.77 -4.69
C LEU A 107 -3.76 44.26 -4.38
N ASP A 108 -4.12 45.11 -5.32
CA ASP A 108 -4.18 46.56 -5.12
C ASP A 108 -5.41 47.00 -4.31
N GLU A 109 -5.57 48.28 -4.04
CA GLU A 109 -6.70 48.85 -3.28
C GLU A 109 -8.06 48.60 -3.94
N HIS A 110 -8.07 48.24 -5.21
CA HIS A 110 -9.28 47.95 -6.00
C HIS A 110 -9.55 46.45 -6.14
N GLY A 111 -8.75 45.60 -5.46
CA GLY A 111 -8.84 44.13 -5.52
C GLY A 111 -8.28 43.51 -6.81
N LYS A 112 -7.53 44.29 -7.61
CA LYS A 112 -6.90 43.79 -8.82
C LYS A 112 -5.50 43.19 -8.52
N LEU A 113 -5.14 42.12 -9.20
CA LEU A 113 -3.83 41.48 -9.03
C LEU A 113 -2.69 42.43 -9.39
N GLU A 114 -1.78 42.65 -8.47
CA GLU A 114 -0.55 43.43 -8.65
C GLU A 114 0.67 42.48 -8.81
N ALA A 115 0.77 41.47 -7.98
CA ALA A 115 1.83 40.49 -7.98
C ALA A 115 1.42 39.16 -7.36
N VAL A 116 2.25 38.14 -7.50
CA VAL A 116 2.12 36.86 -6.79
C VAL A 116 3.43 36.53 -6.10
N VAL A 117 3.39 36.28 -4.80
CA VAL A 117 4.52 35.76 -4.03
C VAL A 117 4.43 34.24 -3.99
N GLN A 118 5.49 33.54 -4.35
CA GLN A 118 5.61 32.12 -4.09
C GLN A 118 6.76 31.85 -3.12
N THR A 119 6.47 31.13 -2.05
CA THR A 119 7.46 30.59 -1.12
C THR A 119 7.64 29.09 -1.33
N LEU A 120 8.84 28.59 -1.00
CA LEU A 120 9.19 27.19 -1.18
C LEU A 120 9.89 26.69 0.09
N ARG A 121 9.56 25.47 0.49
CA ARG A 121 10.25 24.77 1.57
C ARG A 121 10.65 23.40 1.08
N ASP A 122 11.92 23.07 1.20
CA ASP A 122 12.41 21.72 0.96
C ASP A 122 11.98 20.84 2.14
N ILE A 123 11.17 19.84 1.84
CA ILE A 123 10.66 18.85 2.80
C ILE A 123 11.03 17.43 2.34
N THR A 124 12.14 17.30 1.59
CA THR A 124 12.57 16.01 1.04
C THR A 124 12.88 15.00 2.14
N ASP A 125 13.61 15.44 3.16
CA ASP A 125 14.00 14.56 4.28
C ASP A 125 12.79 14.17 5.13
N GLU A 126 11.88 15.11 5.40
CA GLU A 126 10.64 14.84 6.12
C GLU A 126 9.76 13.83 5.36
N LYS A 127 9.66 13.98 4.03
CA LYS A 127 8.92 13.04 3.18
C LYS A 127 9.56 11.67 3.15
N ALA A 128 10.88 11.60 3.04
CA ALA A 128 11.63 10.34 3.10
C ALA A 128 11.45 9.64 4.45
N ALA A 129 11.53 10.38 5.55
CA ALA A 129 11.30 9.85 6.89
C ALA A 129 9.85 9.36 7.07
N GLN A 130 8.86 10.11 6.57
CA GLN A 130 7.46 9.69 6.59
C GLN A 130 7.25 8.38 5.83
N VAL A 131 7.78 8.27 4.60
CA VAL A 131 7.67 7.03 3.80
C VAL A 131 8.37 5.87 4.48
N ALA A 132 9.55 6.09 5.08
CA ALA A 132 10.26 5.05 5.82
C ALA A 132 9.46 4.57 7.04
N LEU A 133 8.83 5.48 7.79
CA LEU A 133 7.95 5.14 8.91
C LEU A 133 6.71 4.35 8.45
N GLU A 134 6.10 4.74 7.34
CA GLU A 134 4.97 4.02 6.75
C GLU A 134 5.38 2.60 6.33
N GLN A 135 6.55 2.44 5.70
CA GLN A 135 7.08 1.13 5.33
C GLN A 135 7.37 0.25 6.55
N LEU A 136 8.02 0.78 7.60
CA LEU A 136 8.24 0.07 8.86
C LEU A 136 6.93 -0.31 9.56
N ALA A 137 5.88 0.49 9.38
CA ALA A 137 4.56 0.22 9.94
C ALA A 137 3.76 -0.85 9.17
N THR A 138 4.04 -1.07 7.88
CA THR A 138 3.21 -1.90 6.99
C THR A 138 3.89 -3.12 6.40
N LEU A 139 5.23 -3.15 6.34
CA LEU A 139 5.99 -4.25 5.76
C LEU A 139 6.69 -5.10 6.82
N ASP A 140 6.89 -6.38 6.51
CA ASP A 140 7.75 -7.30 7.24
C ASP A 140 9.21 -7.11 6.81
N GLY A 141 10.08 -6.82 7.76
CA GLY A 141 11.48 -6.48 7.50
C GLY A 141 12.33 -7.61 6.89
N LEU A 142 11.91 -8.88 7.04
CA LEU A 142 12.62 -10.01 6.49
C LEU A 142 12.22 -10.30 5.03
N THR A 143 10.92 -10.33 4.78
CA THR A 143 10.35 -10.84 3.52
C THR A 143 9.95 -9.73 2.55
N GLY A 144 9.81 -8.49 3.03
CA GLY A 144 9.28 -7.35 2.24
C GLY A 144 7.79 -7.44 1.93
N LEU A 145 7.09 -8.47 2.39
CA LEU A 145 5.64 -8.59 2.29
C LEU A 145 4.94 -7.66 3.29
N ALA A 146 3.62 -7.51 3.17
CA ALA A 146 2.85 -6.87 4.22
C ALA A 146 3.08 -7.59 5.56
N ASN A 147 3.13 -6.82 6.65
CA ASN A 147 3.18 -7.39 7.99
C ASN A 147 1.76 -7.67 8.51
N ARG A 148 1.65 -8.31 9.67
CA ARG A 148 0.37 -8.63 10.31
C ARG A 148 -0.54 -7.41 10.51
N ARG A 149 0.02 -6.27 10.90
CA ARG A 149 -0.77 -5.03 11.08
C ARG A 149 -1.41 -4.57 9.77
N CYS A 150 -0.65 -4.58 8.68
CA CYS A 150 -1.16 -4.27 7.36
C CYS A 150 -2.24 -5.25 6.91
N PHE A 151 -2.03 -6.55 7.19
CA PHE A 151 -3.04 -7.58 6.94
C PHE A 151 -4.34 -7.30 7.68
N ASP A 152 -4.29 -7.05 8.99
CA ASP A 152 -5.49 -6.80 9.82
C ASP A 152 -6.27 -5.57 9.33
N THR A 153 -5.55 -4.48 8.99
CA THR A 153 -6.15 -3.25 8.45
C THR A 153 -6.81 -3.49 7.10
N THR A 154 -6.12 -4.18 6.19
CA THR A 154 -6.62 -4.47 4.84
C THR A 154 -7.80 -5.44 4.88
N LEU A 155 -7.75 -6.46 5.74
CA LEU A 155 -8.86 -7.40 5.89
C LEU A 155 -10.13 -6.67 6.36
N GLY A 156 -10.02 -5.74 7.31
CA GLY A 156 -11.15 -4.93 7.78
C GLY A 156 -11.74 -4.05 6.66
N ALA A 157 -10.88 -3.43 5.85
CA ALA A 157 -11.30 -2.61 4.71
C ALA A 157 -11.99 -3.44 3.62
N GLU A 158 -11.41 -4.60 3.24
CA GLU A 158 -11.97 -5.50 2.24
C GLU A 158 -13.26 -6.19 2.74
N TRP A 159 -13.36 -6.50 4.03
CA TRP A 159 -14.61 -6.98 4.64
C TRP A 159 -15.72 -5.95 4.49
N SER A 160 -15.45 -4.69 4.82
CA SER A 160 -16.40 -3.59 4.69
C SER A 160 -16.80 -3.35 3.22
N ARG A 161 -15.87 -3.53 2.29
CA ARG A 161 -16.14 -3.44 0.84
C ARG A 161 -17.02 -4.61 0.38
N ALA A 162 -16.67 -5.84 0.75
CA ALA A 162 -17.41 -7.05 0.43
C ALA A 162 -18.86 -6.99 0.95
N LEU A 163 -19.06 -6.45 2.16
CA LEU A 163 -20.39 -6.22 2.74
C LEU A 163 -21.25 -5.28 1.88
N ARG A 164 -20.68 -4.15 1.44
CA ARG A 164 -21.41 -3.19 0.59
C ARG A 164 -21.72 -3.73 -0.80
N GLN A 165 -20.80 -4.51 -1.36
CA GLN A 165 -20.90 -5.02 -2.73
C GLN A 165 -21.56 -6.39 -2.83
N GLN A 166 -21.82 -7.05 -1.69
CA GLN A 166 -22.33 -8.43 -1.62
C GLN A 166 -21.46 -9.41 -2.44
N GLN A 167 -20.13 -9.19 -2.38
CA GLN A 167 -19.15 -10.00 -3.10
C GLN A 167 -18.43 -10.94 -2.12
N PRO A 168 -18.00 -12.14 -2.60
CA PRO A 168 -17.27 -13.06 -1.76
C PRO A 168 -15.87 -12.51 -1.42
N LEU A 169 -15.44 -12.72 -0.19
CA LEU A 169 -14.09 -12.50 0.28
C LEU A 169 -13.47 -13.82 0.68
N SER A 170 -12.34 -14.17 0.08
CA SER A 170 -11.60 -15.38 0.41
C SER A 170 -10.32 -15.08 1.15
N LEU A 171 -9.91 -16.01 2.00
CA LEU A 171 -8.68 -15.94 2.79
C LEU A 171 -7.93 -17.28 2.68
N LEU A 172 -6.61 -17.19 2.54
CA LEU A 172 -5.72 -18.35 2.68
C LEU A 172 -4.82 -18.12 3.90
N MET A 173 -4.72 -19.16 4.76
CA MET A 173 -3.67 -19.26 5.77
C MET A 173 -2.66 -20.29 5.31
N VAL A 174 -1.39 -19.91 5.25
CA VAL A 174 -0.28 -20.71 4.71
C VAL A 174 0.77 -20.87 5.78
N ASP A 175 1.28 -22.08 5.94
CA ASP A 175 2.33 -22.37 6.93
C ASP A 175 3.39 -23.27 6.31
N VAL A 176 4.66 -22.99 6.63
CA VAL A 176 5.81 -23.73 6.12
C VAL A 176 5.97 -25.04 6.89
N ASP A 177 5.81 -26.15 6.21
CA ASP A 177 5.83 -27.47 6.81
C ASP A 177 7.17 -27.80 7.46
N ASN A 178 7.14 -28.21 8.74
CA ASN A 178 8.29 -28.63 9.52
C ASN A 178 9.41 -27.56 9.62
N PHE A 179 9.08 -26.28 9.58
CA PHE A 179 10.06 -25.18 9.52
C PHE A 179 11.02 -25.18 10.72
N LYS A 180 10.54 -25.52 11.93
CA LYS A 180 11.42 -25.66 13.10
C LYS A 180 12.55 -26.65 12.84
N ALA A 181 12.24 -27.83 12.31
CA ALA A 181 13.24 -28.83 12.01
C ALA A 181 14.18 -28.42 10.87
N TYR A 182 13.68 -27.61 9.92
CA TYR A 182 14.51 -26.97 8.91
C TYR A 182 15.54 -26.03 9.55
N ASN A 183 15.11 -25.17 10.49
CA ASN A 183 16.01 -24.28 11.23
C ASN A 183 17.03 -25.02 12.07
N ASP A 184 16.61 -26.11 12.72
CA ASP A 184 17.51 -26.95 13.52
C ASP A 184 18.64 -27.56 12.66
N ALA A 185 18.35 -27.87 11.40
CA ALA A 185 19.32 -28.45 10.45
C ALA A 185 20.17 -27.39 9.71
N ASN A 186 19.61 -26.23 9.36
CA ASN A 186 20.24 -25.24 8.48
C ASN A 186 20.61 -23.94 9.19
N GLY A 187 20.28 -23.81 10.48
CA GLY A 187 20.44 -22.58 11.26
C GLY A 187 19.41 -21.50 10.90
N HIS A 188 19.30 -20.48 11.75
CA HIS A 188 18.34 -19.40 11.57
C HIS A 188 18.56 -18.59 10.28
N LEU A 189 19.82 -18.36 9.88
CA LEU A 189 20.11 -17.65 8.62
C LEU A 189 19.61 -18.44 7.39
N GLY A 190 19.74 -19.77 7.43
CA GLY A 190 19.16 -20.64 6.40
C GLY A 190 17.65 -20.58 6.37
N GLY A 191 17.02 -20.52 7.54
CA GLY A 191 15.57 -20.31 7.67
C GLY A 191 15.09 -18.98 7.11
N ASP A 192 15.80 -17.91 7.40
CA ASP A 192 15.49 -16.58 6.89
C ASP A 192 15.53 -16.53 5.35
N GLU A 193 16.55 -17.16 4.74
CA GLU A 193 16.65 -17.23 3.29
C GLU A 193 15.56 -18.12 2.66
N CYS A 194 15.20 -19.20 3.34
CA CYS A 194 14.07 -20.05 2.95
C CYS A 194 12.76 -19.24 2.95
N LEU A 195 12.47 -18.48 4.02
CA LEU A 195 11.29 -17.63 4.12
C LEU A 195 11.23 -16.57 3.03
N LYS A 196 12.34 -15.91 2.68
CA LYS A 196 12.42 -14.94 1.57
C LYS A 196 12.06 -15.57 0.23
N ARG A 197 12.58 -16.78 -0.04
CA ARG A 197 12.28 -17.52 -1.28
C ARG A 197 10.80 -17.91 -1.35
N ILE A 198 10.23 -18.39 -0.24
CA ILE A 198 8.79 -18.72 -0.14
C ILE A 198 7.94 -17.47 -0.33
N ALA A 199 8.27 -16.38 0.36
CA ALA A 199 7.58 -15.09 0.23
C ALA A 199 7.51 -14.62 -1.23
N THR A 200 8.65 -14.67 -1.94
CA THR A 200 8.72 -14.33 -3.36
C THR A 200 7.86 -15.25 -4.22
N ALA A 201 7.87 -16.56 -3.93
CA ALA A 201 7.07 -17.54 -4.63
C ALA A 201 5.56 -17.30 -4.44
N VAL A 202 5.12 -17.03 -3.21
CA VAL A 202 3.73 -16.72 -2.90
C VAL A 202 3.31 -15.41 -3.60
N ALA A 203 4.11 -14.35 -3.48
CA ALA A 203 3.82 -13.05 -4.09
C ALA A 203 3.69 -13.14 -5.62
N SER A 204 4.50 -13.98 -6.28
CA SER A 204 4.47 -14.15 -7.74
C SER A 204 3.15 -14.74 -8.28
N GLU A 205 2.34 -15.36 -7.43
CA GLU A 205 1.04 -15.93 -7.78
C GLU A 205 -0.13 -14.97 -7.57
N MET A 206 0.13 -13.76 -7.04
CA MET A 206 -0.90 -12.76 -6.69
C MET A 206 -1.24 -11.83 -7.83
N ARG A 207 -2.49 -11.38 -7.83
CA ARG A 207 -2.98 -10.30 -8.71
C ARG A 207 -2.78 -8.94 -8.02
N ALA A 208 -2.95 -7.85 -8.76
CA ALA A 208 -2.80 -6.50 -8.23
C ALA A 208 -3.70 -6.16 -7.02
N ASN A 209 -4.87 -6.79 -6.93
CA ASN A 209 -5.83 -6.55 -5.85
C ASN A 209 -5.72 -7.58 -4.69
N ASP A 210 -4.86 -8.58 -4.82
CA ASP A 210 -4.63 -9.56 -3.76
C ASP A 210 -3.58 -9.01 -2.79
N LEU A 211 -3.71 -9.31 -1.51
CA LEU A 211 -2.67 -8.99 -0.51
C LEU A 211 -2.05 -10.29 -0.01
N VAL A 212 -0.72 -10.31 0.04
CA VAL A 212 0.01 -11.33 0.79
C VAL A 212 0.78 -10.69 1.94
N ALA A 213 0.70 -11.31 3.11
CA ALA A 213 1.34 -10.85 4.33
C ALA A 213 2.09 -11.98 5.02
N ARG A 214 3.17 -11.63 5.72
CA ARG A 214 3.75 -12.50 6.75
C ARG A 214 2.96 -12.31 8.03
N TYR A 215 2.19 -13.34 8.39
CA TYR A 215 1.23 -13.29 9.50
C TYR A 215 1.87 -13.65 10.85
N GLY A 216 2.85 -14.55 10.82
CA GLY A 216 3.61 -15.03 11.97
C GLY A 216 5.06 -15.36 11.59
N GLY A 217 5.75 -16.12 12.41
CA GLY A 217 7.15 -16.51 12.19
C GLY A 217 7.37 -17.20 10.84
N GLU A 218 6.62 -18.27 10.60
CA GLU A 218 6.65 -19.11 9.39
C GLU A 218 5.29 -19.15 8.68
N GLU A 219 4.37 -18.26 9.10
CA GLU A 219 3.01 -18.21 8.60
C GLU A 219 2.79 -17.03 7.67
N PHE A 220 2.10 -17.28 6.57
CA PHE A 220 1.67 -16.26 5.61
C PHE A 220 0.15 -16.27 5.50
N ALA A 221 -0.42 -15.10 5.19
CA ALA A 221 -1.85 -14.96 4.94
C ALA A 221 -2.08 -14.26 3.61
N VAL A 222 -3.11 -14.68 2.87
CA VAL A 222 -3.46 -14.09 1.57
C VAL A 222 -4.92 -13.68 1.56
N ILE A 223 -5.18 -12.39 1.30
CA ILE A 223 -6.54 -11.85 1.11
C ILE A 223 -6.83 -11.85 -0.39
N LEU A 224 -7.96 -12.46 -0.77
CA LEU A 224 -8.42 -12.60 -2.15
C LEU A 224 -9.82 -11.95 -2.29
N PRO A 225 -9.89 -10.65 -2.62
CA PRO A 225 -11.15 -9.96 -2.81
C PRO A 225 -11.89 -10.49 -4.04
N ASN A 226 -13.21 -10.56 -3.96
CA ASN A 226 -14.09 -10.99 -5.05
C ASN A 226 -13.72 -12.37 -5.62
N GLN A 227 -13.35 -13.30 -4.72
CA GLN A 227 -12.95 -14.65 -5.10
C GLN A 227 -13.83 -15.70 -4.40
N SER A 228 -14.33 -16.65 -5.17
CA SER A 228 -15.11 -17.79 -4.62
C SER A 228 -14.18 -18.82 -3.98
N LEU A 229 -14.73 -19.71 -3.14
CA LEU A 229 -13.98 -20.81 -2.52
C LEU A 229 -13.26 -21.69 -3.56
N LYS A 230 -13.92 -21.98 -4.68
CA LYS A 230 -13.29 -22.72 -5.79
C LYS A 230 -12.11 -21.98 -6.38
N GLY A 231 -12.25 -20.67 -6.57
CA GLY A 231 -11.15 -19.83 -7.06
C GLY A 231 -10.01 -19.73 -6.04
N ALA A 232 -10.33 -19.57 -4.76
CA ALA A 232 -9.35 -19.57 -3.68
C ALA A 232 -8.56 -20.89 -3.61
N ALA A 233 -9.25 -22.04 -3.78
CA ALA A 233 -8.60 -23.35 -3.84
C ALA A 233 -7.61 -23.46 -5.03
N ILE A 234 -7.95 -22.90 -6.18
CA ILE A 234 -7.04 -22.87 -7.35
C ILE A 234 -5.79 -22.04 -7.03
N VAL A 235 -5.96 -20.86 -6.43
CA VAL A 235 -4.83 -20.01 -6.03
C VAL A 235 -3.97 -20.73 -4.99
N ALA A 236 -4.58 -21.33 -3.97
CA ALA A 236 -3.88 -22.09 -2.94
C ALA A 236 -3.05 -23.24 -3.54
N GLU A 237 -3.60 -24.00 -4.48
CA GLU A 237 -2.86 -25.10 -5.13
C GLU A 237 -1.72 -24.59 -6.01
N ARG A 238 -1.89 -23.44 -6.67
CA ARG A 238 -0.79 -22.78 -7.42
C ARG A 238 0.35 -22.39 -6.50
N ILE A 239 0.04 -21.77 -5.35
CA ILE A 239 1.03 -21.43 -4.31
C ILE A 239 1.75 -22.67 -3.83
N ARG A 240 1.00 -23.70 -3.42
CA ARG A 240 1.58 -24.96 -2.93
C ARG A 240 2.57 -25.56 -3.93
N ARG A 241 2.15 -25.71 -5.19
CA ARG A 241 3.00 -26.23 -6.27
C ARG A 241 4.19 -25.31 -6.59
N ARG A 242 4.01 -24.01 -6.48
CA ARG A 242 5.08 -23.06 -6.72
C ARG A 242 6.17 -23.17 -5.67
N VAL A 243 5.79 -23.31 -4.39
CA VAL A 243 6.73 -23.54 -3.30
C VAL A 243 7.43 -24.90 -3.45
N GLU A 244 6.67 -25.97 -3.70
CA GLU A 244 7.23 -27.31 -3.92
C GLU A 244 8.28 -27.32 -5.05
N ARG A 245 8.04 -26.61 -6.15
CA ARG A 245 8.97 -26.47 -7.29
C ARG A 245 10.22 -25.65 -6.97
N LEU A 246 10.28 -24.90 -5.86
CA LEU A 246 11.52 -24.26 -5.44
C LEU A 246 12.58 -25.29 -5.07
N ALA A 247 12.16 -26.53 -4.80
CA ALA A 247 13.00 -27.66 -4.46
C ALA A 247 14.06 -27.29 -3.40
N VAL A 248 13.65 -26.54 -2.35
CA VAL A 248 14.55 -26.17 -1.25
C VAL A 248 14.79 -27.42 -0.41
N PRO A 249 16.03 -27.96 -0.36
CA PRO A 249 16.31 -29.18 0.40
C PRO A 249 15.96 -28.96 1.88
N ASN A 250 15.20 -29.90 2.49
CA ASN A 250 14.78 -29.75 3.89
C ASN A 250 15.77 -30.32 4.91
N GLY A 251 16.88 -30.88 4.44
CA GLY A 251 17.95 -31.48 5.29
C GLY A 251 17.63 -32.86 5.87
N ARG A 252 16.46 -33.46 5.54
CA ARG A 252 16.03 -34.77 6.07
C ARG A 252 16.32 -35.95 5.12
N GLY A 253 16.47 -35.66 3.83
CA GLY A 253 16.77 -36.66 2.79
C GLY A 253 17.10 -35.97 1.48
N ALA A 254 17.74 -36.73 0.56
CA ALA A 254 18.20 -36.17 -0.73
C ALA A 254 17.04 -35.68 -1.61
N ASP A 255 15.84 -36.24 -1.47
CA ASP A 255 14.67 -35.95 -2.29
C ASP A 255 13.56 -35.18 -1.51
N GLU A 256 13.81 -34.82 -0.25
CA GLU A 256 12.83 -34.10 0.55
C GLU A 256 13.04 -32.59 0.46
N HIS A 257 11.97 -31.88 0.15
CA HIS A 257 11.95 -30.43 -0.02
C HIS A 257 11.02 -29.75 0.98
N VAL A 258 11.28 -28.46 1.21
CA VAL A 258 10.38 -27.59 1.97
C VAL A 258 9.07 -27.46 1.21
N THR A 259 7.95 -27.66 1.92
CA THR A 259 6.59 -27.55 1.40
C THR A 259 5.75 -26.62 2.26
N VAL A 260 4.52 -26.35 1.85
CA VAL A 260 3.57 -25.57 2.62
C VAL A 260 2.21 -26.29 2.72
N SER A 261 1.59 -26.15 3.86
CA SER A 261 0.17 -26.49 4.08
C SER A 261 -0.67 -25.23 4.00
N ILE A 262 -1.85 -25.32 3.39
CA ILE A 262 -2.72 -24.16 3.15
C ILE A 262 -4.14 -24.47 3.57
N GLY A 263 -4.71 -23.60 4.41
CA GLY A 263 -6.14 -23.56 4.70
C GLY A 263 -6.79 -22.44 3.92
N ALA A 264 -7.86 -22.72 3.19
CA ALA A 264 -8.64 -21.72 2.46
C ALA A 264 -10.05 -21.60 3.03
N ALA A 265 -10.56 -20.39 3.11
CA ALA A 265 -11.93 -20.10 3.48
C ALA A 265 -12.50 -18.97 2.63
N THR A 266 -13.84 -18.94 2.51
CA THR A 266 -14.57 -17.86 1.81
C THR A 266 -15.81 -17.53 2.60
N ALA A 267 -16.13 -16.25 2.69
CA ALA A 267 -17.37 -15.76 3.23
C ALA A 267 -18.02 -14.75 2.27
N ILE A 268 -19.34 -14.73 2.23
CA ILE A 268 -20.11 -13.58 1.76
C ILE A 268 -20.39 -12.75 3.00
N ALA A 269 -19.81 -11.54 3.06
CA ALA A 269 -19.95 -10.69 4.22
C ALA A 269 -21.43 -10.31 4.45
N SER A 270 -21.90 -10.47 5.68
CA SER A 270 -23.27 -10.15 6.12
C SER A 270 -23.23 -9.53 7.52
N SER A 271 -24.38 -9.10 8.04
CA SER A 271 -24.52 -8.62 9.43
C SER A 271 -24.17 -9.69 10.47
N ASP A 272 -24.34 -10.95 10.12
CA ASP A 272 -24.22 -12.08 11.04
C ASP A 272 -22.82 -12.74 10.98
N THR A 273 -21.95 -12.28 10.08
CA THR A 273 -20.60 -12.80 9.88
C THR A 273 -19.56 -11.74 10.16
N THR A 274 -18.37 -12.16 10.54
CA THR A 274 -17.25 -11.26 10.85
C THR A 274 -15.97 -11.68 10.13
N ALA A 275 -15.07 -10.73 9.88
CA ALA A 275 -13.74 -11.01 9.35
C ALA A 275 -12.96 -11.99 10.24
N CYS A 276 -13.13 -11.92 11.57
CA CYS A 276 -12.50 -12.84 12.52
C CYS A 276 -12.97 -14.29 12.33
N GLN A 277 -14.24 -14.51 12.01
CA GLN A 277 -14.76 -15.85 11.70
C GLN A 277 -14.15 -16.40 10.40
N LEU A 278 -13.94 -15.56 9.39
CA LEU A 278 -13.25 -15.95 8.16
C LEU A 278 -11.83 -16.42 8.45
N VAL A 279 -11.08 -15.67 9.29
CA VAL A 279 -9.73 -16.05 9.73
C VAL A 279 -9.77 -17.40 10.46
N ALA A 280 -10.64 -17.54 11.47
CA ALA A 280 -10.77 -18.78 12.23
C ALA A 280 -11.13 -20.00 11.35
N THR A 281 -11.95 -19.79 10.33
CA THR A 281 -12.34 -20.86 9.39
C THR A 281 -11.15 -21.29 8.52
N ALA A 282 -10.35 -20.33 8.03
CA ALA A 282 -9.15 -20.61 7.25
C ALA A 282 -8.07 -21.31 8.10
N ASP A 283 -7.91 -20.87 9.35
CA ASP A 283 -6.96 -21.48 10.29
C ASP A 283 -7.35 -22.92 10.65
N ALA A 284 -8.62 -23.18 10.92
CA ALA A 284 -9.12 -24.53 11.12
C ALA A 284 -8.92 -25.44 9.89
N ALA A 285 -9.01 -24.88 8.68
CA ALA A 285 -8.70 -25.59 7.46
C ALA A 285 -7.20 -25.88 7.36
N LEU A 286 -6.33 -24.92 7.67
CA LEU A 286 -4.88 -25.11 7.72
C LEU A 286 -4.49 -26.21 8.72
N TYR A 287 -5.07 -26.19 9.90
CA TYR A 287 -4.86 -27.25 10.90
C TYR A 287 -5.16 -28.62 10.34
N ARG A 288 -6.29 -28.79 9.61
CA ARG A 288 -6.63 -30.07 8.94
C ARG A 288 -5.58 -30.45 7.89
N ALA A 289 -5.12 -29.49 7.07
CA ALA A 289 -4.09 -29.76 6.06
C ALA A 289 -2.82 -30.32 6.70
N LYS A 290 -2.37 -29.73 7.82
CA LYS A 290 -1.21 -30.23 8.59
C LYS A 290 -1.43 -31.64 9.14
N HIS A 291 -2.60 -31.92 9.71
CA HIS A 291 -2.91 -33.24 10.29
C HIS A 291 -3.12 -34.35 9.25
N MET A 292 -3.58 -34.02 8.07
CA MET A 292 -3.81 -34.97 6.99
C MET A 292 -2.52 -35.35 6.23
N GLY A 293 -1.35 -34.89 6.68
CA GLY A 293 -0.04 -35.29 6.12
C GLY A 293 0.69 -34.16 5.39
N ARG A 294 0.34 -32.92 5.62
CA ARG A 294 1.03 -31.70 5.09
C ARG A 294 1.06 -31.63 3.56
N ASN A 295 1.81 -30.66 3.02
CA ASN A 295 1.97 -30.42 1.58
C ASN A 295 0.62 -30.47 0.82
N ARG A 296 -0.39 -29.82 1.34
CA ARG A 296 -1.74 -29.84 0.76
C ARG A 296 -2.55 -28.60 1.09
N ILE A 297 -3.64 -28.47 0.36
CA ILE A 297 -4.70 -27.51 0.69
C ILE A 297 -5.83 -28.24 1.44
N SER A 298 -6.51 -27.50 2.31
CA SER A 298 -7.76 -27.93 2.92
C SER A 298 -8.77 -26.79 2.85
N LEU A 299 -10.03 -27.15 2.66
CA LEU A 299 -11.18 -26.26 2.61
C LEU A 299 -12.01 -26.42 3.89
N PRO A 300 -12.93 -25.50 4.21
CA PRO A 300 -13.87 -25.70 5.31
C PRO A 300 -14.55 -27.05 5.18
N ALA A 301 -14.76 -27.73 6.30
CA ALA A 301 -15.64 -28.89 6.27
C ALA A 301 -17.02 -28.41 5.78
N SER A 302 -17.56 -29.02 4.75
CA SER A 302 -18.97 -28.81 4.40
C SER A 302 -19.78 -29.13 5.66
N GLU A 303 -20.62 -28.20 6.13
CA GLU A 303 -21.67 -28.55 7.05
C GLU A 303 -22.43 -29.73 6.44
N PRO A 304 -22.79 -30.77 7.23
CA PRO A 304 -23.61 -31.82 6.69
C PRO A 304 -24.83 -31.14 6.07
N GLU A 305 -25.05 -31.39 4.78
CA GLU A 305 -26.26 -30.91 4.08
C GLU A 305 -27.46 -31.24 5.00
N HIS A 306 -28.15 -30.22 5.45
CA HIS A 306 -29.40 -30.37 6.13
C HIS A 306 -30.36 -31.00 5.11
N ILE A 307 -30.47 -32.32 5.15
CA ILE A 307 -31.45 -33.08 4.35
C ILE A 307 -32.83 -32.67 4.89
N PRO A 308 -33.64 -31.87 4.16
CA PRO A 308 -34.97 -31.54 4.61
C PRO A 308 -35.80 -32.81 4.48
N GLY A 309 -36.06 -33.48 5.59
CA GLY A 309 -37.03 -34.62 5.56
C GLY A 309 -36.77 -35.79 6.48
N ALA A 310 -35.75 -35.82 7.31
CA ALA A 310 -35.66 -36.84 8.36
C ALA A 310 -36.63 -36.47 9.51
N ARG A 311 -37.81 -37.09 9.54
CA ARG A 311 -38.71 -37.04 10.68
C ARG A 311 -38.02 -37.72 11.88
N PRO A 312 -38.07 -37.15 13.10
CA PRO A 312 -37.60 -37.85 14.29
C PRO A 312 -38.56 -39.03 14.52
N ASP A 313 -37.98 -40.25 14.57
CA ASP A 313 -38.67 -41.45 14.94
C ASP A 313 -39.32 -41.28 16.31
N SER A 314 -40.61 -41.57 16.36
CA SER A 314 -41.42 -41.59 17.57
C SER A 314 -40.86 -42.58 18.59
N PRO A 315 -40.86 -42.28 19.91
CA PRO A 315 -40.42 -43.22 20.91
C PRO A 315 -41.45 -44.40 21.01
N VAL A 316 -40.94 -45.58 20.79
CA VAL A 316 -41.65 -46.81 21.06
C VAL A 316 -41.92 -46.92 22.58
N ALA A 317 -43.20 -46.89 22.96
CA ALA A 317 -43.63 -47.09 24.31
C ALA A 317 -43.33 -48.55 24.72
N MET A 318 -42.41 -48.75 25.67
CA MET A 318 -42.23 -50.02 26.37
C MET A 318 -43.31 -50.17 27.45
N ASN A 319 -44.32 -51.00 27.20
CA ASN A 319 -45.24 -51.49 28.22
C ASN A 319 -44.49 -52.50 29.06
N LEU A 320 -44.38 -52.26 30.36
CA LEU A 320 -44.09 -53.24 31.41
C LEU A 320 -45.42 -53.81 31.89
N SER A 321 -45.55 -55.09 31.76
CA SER A 321 -46.45 -56.00 32.58
C SER A 321 -45.58 -56.84 33.45
#